data_b237461cbc50c77738f24541f39a4337
#
_entry.id   b237461cbc50c77738f24541f39a4337
#
_cell.length_a   1.000
_cell.length_b   1.000
_cell.length_c   1.000
_cell.angle_alpha   90.00
_cell.angle_beta   90.00
_cell.angle_gamma   90.00
#
_symmetry.space_group_name_H-M   'P 1'
#
loop_
_entity.id
_entity.type
_entity.pdbx_description
1 polymer ?
#
loop_
_entity_poly.entity_id
_entity_poly.type
_entity_poly.pdbx_seq_one_letter_code
_entity_poly.pdbx_strand_id
1 'polypeptide(L)'
;MAKALPTGHHEGTFPSRDTTVEGTYTFKEKKAQVQVMNVMFDNVTLMDMHQNILKYMHTETKHNLFIVTANPEIVHYASENPLYAQMLKQADFIVPDGTGIVKAARILGQPLQERVPGIEVMETCLNIADLERKKVFLLGATSPVVEKAARRIQRQYPHIDIQTHHGFIDITDQNVIEQVRDFNPDFVFVGMGYPKQEQWIQHNRHHFDHTLMMGVGGSIDVYSGEVKRAPYVWRAMNLEWAYRALTDMKRIHRLKRIPKFVVGVYKQKYLSK
;
A
#
# COMPACT_ATOMS: atom_id res chain seq x y z
N MET A 1 -12.29 35.13 29.54
CA MET A 1 -12.72 33.75 29.87
C MET A 1 -12.63 32.93 28.59
N ALA A 2 -11.55 32.19 28.42
CA ALA A 2 -11.34 31.32 27.28
C ALA A 2 -11.78 29.88 27.66
N LYS A 3 -12.73 29.33 26.91
CA LYS A 3 -13.18 27.93 27.08
C LYS A 3 -12.17 27.00 26.39
N ALA A 4 -11.59 26.11 27.17
CA ALA A 4 -10.75 25.02 26.70
C ALA A 4 -11.56 23.99 25.93
N LEU A 5 -11.04 23.52 24.78
CA LEU A 5 -11.57 22.41 24.01
C LEU A 5 -11.14 21.08 24.68
N PRO A 6 -11.99 20.05 24.71
CA PRO A 6 -11.64 18.76 25.27
C PRO A 6 -10.75 17.95 24.32
N THR A 7 -9.57 17.56 24.78
CA THR A 7 -8.70 16.58 24.13
C THR A 7 -9.25 15.18 24.38
N GLY A 8 -10.04 14.66 23.46
CA GLY A 8 -10.47 13.27 23.47
C GLY A 8 -9.38 12.36 22.88
N HIS A 9 -8.60 11.71 23.73
CA HIS A 9 -7.81 10.55 23.33
C HIS A 9 -8.75 9.35 23.19
N HIS A 10 -9.09 8.98 21.95
CA HIS A 10 -9.69 7.68 21.69
C HIS A 10 -8.57 6.62 21.69
N GLU A 11 -8.40 5.92 22.78
CA GLU A 11 -7.70 4.65 22.85
C GLU A 11 -8.54 3.59 22.11
N GLY A 12 -8.32 3.45 20.81
CA GLY A 12 -8.89 2.38 20.01
C GLY A 12 -8.11 1.10 20.23
N THR A 13 -8.62 0.20 21.07
CA THR A 13 -8.18 -1.20 21.13
C THR A 13 -8.61 -1.90 19.84
N PHE A 14 -7.63 -2.29 19.02
CA PHE A 14 -7.90 -3.11 17.82
C PHE A 14 -8.31 -4.53 18.27
N PRO A 15 -9.37 -5.13 17.69
CA PRO A 15 -9.78 -6.49 18.02
C PRO A 15 -8.66 -7.48 17.66
N SER A 16 -8.38 -8.40 18.60
CA SER A 16 -7.42 -9.49 18.41
C SER A 16 -7.97 -10.51 17.41
N ARG A 17 -7.06 -11.10 16.63
CA ARG A 17 -7.34 -12.19 15.66
C ARG A 17 -7.63 -13.51 16.37
N ASP A 18 -8.73 -13.64 17.06
CA ASP A 18 -9.21 -14.92 17.55
C ASP A 18 -10.70 -15.08 17.28
N THR A 19 -11.00 -15.46 16.03
CA THR A 19 -12.22 -16.19 15.71
C THR A 19 -11.87 -17.18 14.61
N THR A 20 -11.81 -18.45 14.97
CA THR A 20 -11.73 -19.60 14.09
C THR A 20 -12.85 -19.54 13.05
N VAL A 21 -12.50 -19.18 11.81
CA VAL A 21 -13.35 -19.40 10.64
C VAL A 21 -12.79 -20.61 9.93
N GLU A 22 -13.57 -21.69 9.86
CA GLU A 22 -13.27 -22.88 9.06
C GLU A 22 -13.08 -22.46 7.59
N GLY A 23 -11.95 -22.81 7.02
CA GLY A 23 -11.52 -22.43 5.70
C GLY A 23 -10.29 -21.54 5.72
N THR A 24 -9.19 -21.98 6.37
CA THR A 24 -7.93 -21.25 6.39
C THR A 24 -7.35 -21.23 4.99
N TYR A 25 -7.61 -20.14 4.25
CA TYR A 25 -6.89 -19.86 3.03
C TYR A 25 -5.45 -19.52 3.39
N THR A 26 -4.54 -20.47 3.24
CA THR A 26 -3.11 -20.23 3.41
C THR A 26 -2.55 -19.70 2.09
N PHE A 27 -2.44 -18.36 1.98
CA PHE A 27 -1.79 -17.68 0.85
C PHE A 27 -0.32 -18.03 0.70
N LYS A 28 0.28 -18.56 1.75
CA LYS A 28 1.71 -18.76 1.86
C LYS A 28 2.07 -20.23 2.00
N GLU A 29 2.71 -20.82 0.98
CA GLU A 29 4.00 -21.41 1.32
C GLU A 29 4.82 -20.26 1.92
N LYS A 30 5.13 -20.31 3.22
CA LYS A 30 5.85 -19.25 3.94
C LYS A 30 7.22 -19.03 3.27
N LYS A 31 7.27 -18.17 2.24
CA LYS A 31 8.57 -17.68 1.75
C LYS A 31 9.24 -16.92 2.90
N ALA A 32 10.56 -17.06 2.99
CA ALA A 32 11.34 -16.41 4.03
C ALA A 32 11.01 -14.92 4.09
N GLN A 33 10.76 -14.40 5.28
CA GLN A 33 10.57 -12.98 5.51
C GLN A 33 11.91 -12.34 5.88
N VAL A 34 12.09 -11.08 5.48
CA VAL A 34 13.28 -10.28 5.75
C VAL A 34 12.92 -9.08 6.61
N GLN A 35 13.57 -8.97 7.75
CA GLN A 35 13.34 -7.86 8.66
C GLN A 35 14.22 -6.66 8.34
N VAL A 36 13.60 -5.52 8.00
CA VAL A 36 14.28 -4.23 7.90
C VAL A 36 13.69 -3.27 8.94
N MET A 37 14.51 -2.93 9.93
CA MET A 37 14.09 -2.24 11.16
C MET A 37 12.97 -3.03 11.86
N ASN A 38 11.78 -2.45 12.03
CA ASN A 38 10.64 -3.11 12.68
C ASN A 38 9.57 -3.62 11.69
N VAL A 39 9.89 -3.68 10.39
CA VAL A 39 8.98 -4.16 9.34
C VAL A 39 9.48 -5.48 8.76
N MET A 40 8.59 -6.46 8.68
CA MET A 40 8.85 -7.78 8.09
C MET A 40 8.41 -7.76 6.62
N PHE A 41 9.35 -7.89 5.70
CA PHE A 41 9.10 -7.93 4.26
C PHE A 41 8.94 -9.35 3.77
N ASP A 42 7.94 -9.59 2.94
CA ASP A 42 7.82 -10.83 2.21
C ASP A 42 8.87 -10.87 1.08
N ASN A 43 9.69 -11.93 1.06
CA ASN A 43 10.75 -12.10 0.06
C ASN A 43 10.18 -12.69 -1.22
N VAL A 44 9.37 -11.89 -1.91
CA VAL A 44 8.64 -12.24 -3.13
C VAL A 44 9.10 -11.39 -4.30
N THR A 45 8.97 -11.93 -5.51
CA THR A 45 9.15 -11.20 -6.77
C THR A 45 7.82 -10.60 -7.25
N LEU A 46 7.87 -9.71 -8.26
CA LEU A 46 6.68 -9.21 -8.92
C LEU A 46 5.88 -10.37 -9.57
N MET A 47 6.58 -11.36 -10.12
CA MET A 47 5.95 -12.57 -10.68
C MET A 47 5.25 -13.40 -9.59
N ASP A 48 5.88 -13.57 -8.43
CA ASP A 48 5.24 -14.22 -7.30
C ASP A 48 3.96 -13.47 -6.85
N MET A 49 4.02 -12.14 -6.83
CA MET A 49 2.84 -11.33 -6.51
C MET A 49 1.73 -11.53 -7.55
N HIS A 50 2.06 -11.55 -8.84
CA HIS A 50 1.10 -11.86 -9.90
C HIS A 50 0.41 -13.20 -9.67
N GLN A 51 1.18 -14.26 -9.40
CA GLN A 51 0.64 -15.61 -9.15
C GLN A 51 -0.23 -15.64 -7.89
N ASN A 52 0.19 -14.97 -6.80
CA ASN A 52 -0.60 -14.91 -5.57
C ASN A 52 -1.91 -14.15 -5.77
N ILE A 53 -1.90 -13.05 -6.52
CA ILE A 53 -3.10 -12.27 -6.83
C ILE A 53 -4.07 -13.10 -7.68
N LEU A 54 -3.59 -13.76 -8.74
CA LEU A 54 -4.42 -14.66 -9.56
C LEU A 54 -5.02 -15.78 -8.73
N LYS A 55 -4.20 -16.44 -7.91
CA LYS A 55 -4.68 -17.50 -7.02
C LYS A 55 -5.76 -17.00 -6.07
N TYR A 56 -5.60 -15.79 -5.51
CA TYR A 56 -6.60 -15.16 -4.66
C TYR A 56 -7.90 -14.94 -5.41
N MET A 57 -7.86 -14.36 -6.60
CA MET A 57 -9.05 -14.05 -7.39
C MET A 57 -9.87 -15.29 -7.76
N HIS A 58 -9.22 -16.47 -7.84
CA HIS A 58 -9.85 -17.74 -8.18
C HIS A 58 -10.18 -18.63 -6.96
N THR A 59 -9.98 -18.13 -5.75
CA THR A 59 -10.28 -18.89 -4.53
C THR A 59 -11.55 -18.39 -3.90
N GLU A 60 -12.45 -19.31 -3.58
CA GLU A 60 -13.64 -19.02 -2.78
C GLU A 60 -13.24 -18.78 -1.32
N THR A 61 -13.20 -17.52 -0.90
CA THR A 61 -12.89 -17.11 0.46
C THR A 61 -13.58 -15.80 0.78
N LYS A 62 -13.91 -15.59 2.05
CA LYS A 62 -14.36 -14.28 2.56
C LYS A 62 -13.19 -13.43 3.09
N HIS A 63 -11.98 -13.96 3.06
CA HIS A 63 -10.81 -13.24 3.49
C HIS A 63 -10.43 -12.15 2.50
N ASN A 64 -10.20 -10.94 2.99
CA ASN A 64 -9.72 -9.82 2.19
C ASN A 64 -8.19 -9.85 2.11
N LEU A 65 -7.65 -9.60 0.93
CA LEU A 65 -6.21 -9.53 0.71
C LEU A 65 -5.71 -8.11 0.91
N PHE A 66 -4.96 -7.87 1.97
CA PHE A 66 -4.35 -6.57 2.25
C PHE A 66 -2.87 -6.55 1.87
N ILE A 67 -2.51 -5.72 0.88
CA ILE A 67 -1.14 -5.56 0.40
C ILE A 67 -0.60 -4.17 0.79
N VAL A 68 0.58 -4.16 1.41
CA VAL A 68 1.34 -2.95 1.71
C VAL A 68 2.60 -2.90 0.85
N THR A 69 2.81 -1.81 0.12
CA THR A 69 4.03 -1.57 -0.65
C THR A 69 4.91 -0.57 0.13
N ALA A 70 5.78 -1.13 0.99
CA ALA A 70 6.50 -0.32 1.95
C ALA A 70 7.84 0.18 1.39
N ASN A 71 8.03 1.49 1.46
CA ASN A 71 9.25 2.20 1.09
C ASN A 71 10.04 2.67 2.35
N PRO A 72 11.25 3.23 2.22
CA PRO A 72 12.04 3.73 3.36
C PRO A 72 11.30 4.74 4.27
N GLU A 73 10.39 5.55 3.71
CA GLU A 73 9.62 6.51 4.49
C GLU A 73 8.60 5.81 5.42
N ILE A 74 7.92 4.78 4.89
CA ILE A 74 6.96 3.95 5.65
C ILE A 74 7.69 3.20 6.77
N VAL A 75 8.84 2.59 6.46
CA VAL A 75 9.65 1.86 7.44
C VAL A 75 10.15 2.78 8.55
N HIS A 76 10.65 3.98 8.19
CA HIS A 76 11.08 4.95 9.17
C HIS A 76 9.90 5.44 10.03
N TYR A 77 8.75 5.72 9.43
CA TYR A 77 7.55 6.12 10.17
C TYR A 77 7.09 5.01 11.13
N ALA A 78 7.09 3.75 10.68
CA ALA A 78 6.76 2.61 11.52
C ALA A 78 7.74 2.44 12.70
N SER A 79 9.03 2.82 12.53
CA SER A 79 10.00 2.75 13.63
C SER A 79 9.78 3.80 14.73
N GLU A 80 9.13 4.91 14.39
CA GLU A 80 8.77 5.98 15.32
C GLU A 80 7.34 5.83 15.87
N ASN A 81 6.50 4.96 15.28
CA ASN A 81 5.08 4.82 15.59
C ASN A 81 4.70 3.34 15.80
N PRO A 82 4.76 2.82 17.04
CA PRO A 82 4.50 1.41 17.33
C PRO A 82 3.11 0.93 16.90
N LEU A 83 2.07 1.76 17.05
CA LEU A 83 0.70 1.42 16.61
C LEU A 83 0.63 1.21 15.09
N TYR A 84 1.31 2.07 14.32
CA TYR A 84 1.38 1.90 12.88
C TYR A 84 2.17 0.64 12.49
N ALA A 85 3.28 0.36 13.17
CA ALA A 85 4.04 -0.87 12.98
C ALA A 85 3.20 -2.12 13.27
N GLN A 86 2.37 -2.09 14.31
CA GLN A 86 1.44 -3.18 14.64
C GLN A 86 0.36 -3.33 13.56
N MET A 87 -0.16 -2.23 13.04
CA MET A 87 -1.14 -2.24 11.94
C MET A 87 -0.55 -2.86 10.68
N LEU A 88 0.69 -2.53 10.30
CA LEU A 88 1.36 -3.14 9.15
C LEU A 88 1.45 -4.66 9.25
N LYS A 89 1.63 -5.22 10.46
CA LYS A 89 1.66 -6.68 10.70
C LYS A 89 0.35 -7.38 10.35
N GLN A 90 -0.74 -6.63 10.19
CA GLN A 90 -2.04 -7.17 9.78
C GLN A 90 -2.17 -7.31 8.25
N ALA A 91 -1.20 -6.79 7.49
CA ALA A 91 -1.15 -7.00 6.05
C ALA A 91 -0.82 -8.46 5.71
N ASP A 92 -1.42 -8.97 4.65
CA ASP A 92 -1.15 -10.31 4.13
C ASP A 92 0.18 -10.35 3.39
N PHE A 93 0.51 -9.25 2.68
CA PHE A 93 1.81 -9.03 2.07
C PHE A 93 2.37 -7.65 2.40
N ILE A 94 3.65 -7.60 2.75
CA ILE A 94 4.44 -6.37 2.81
C ILE A 94 5.59 -6.50 1.82
N VAL A 95 5.49 -5.80 0.69
CA VAL A 95 6.47 -5.90 -0.39
C VAL A 95 7.41 -4.69 -0.45
N PRO A 96 8.68 -4.89 -0.88
CA PRO A 96 9.70 -3.84 -0.86
C PRO A 96 9.53 -2.86 -2.03
N ASP A 97 8.89 -1.71 -1.79
CA ASP A 97 8.79 -0.64 -2.77
C ASP A 97 9.96 0.34 -2.61
N GLY A 98 10.90 0.24 -3.51
CA GLY A 98 12.05 1.12 -3.55
C GLY A 98 13.38 0.44 -3.25
N THR A 99 14.40 0.90 -3.96
CA THR A 99 15.77 0.34 -3.89
C THR A 99 16.41 0.50 -2.52
N GLY A 100 15.97 1.50 -1.73
CA GLY A 100 16.45 1.70 -0.36
C GLY A 100 16.20 0.50 0.53
N ILE A 101 15.03 -0.15 0.40
CA ILE A 101 14.69 -1.35 1.18
C ILE A 101 15.56 -2.54 0.77
N VAL A 102 15.69 -2.78 -0.53
CA VAL A 102 16.52 -3.90 -1.05
C VAL A 102 17.99 -3.73 -0.65
N LYS A 103 18.51 -2.48 -0.71
CA LYS A 103 19.89 -2.19 -0.24
C LYS A 103 20.02 -2.38 1.27
N ALA A 104 19.04 -1.96 2.07
CA ALA A 104 19.04 -2.15 3.52
C ALA A 104 19.05 -3.64 3.89
N ALA A 105 18.18 -4.44 3.26
CA ALA A 105 18.15 -5.88 3.46
C ALA A 105 19.51 -6.54 3.16
N ARG A 106 20.18 -6.13 2.09
CA ARG A 106 21.54 -6.60 1.75
C ARG A 106 22.58 -6.19 2.80
N ILE A 107 22.52 -4.94 3.31
CA ILE A 107 23.40 -4.44 4.38
C ILE A 107 23.21 -5.28 5.66
N LEU A 108 21.98 -5.70 5.96
CA LEU A 108 21.65 -6.53 7.12
C LEU A 108 21.99 -8.01 6.94
N GLY A 109 22.49 -8.43 5.76
CA GLY A 109 22.88 -9.81 5.49
C GLY A 109 21.70 -10.74 5.13
N GLN A 110 20.51 -10.19 4.90
CA GLN A 110 19.30 -10.91 4.52
C GLN A 110 18.74 -10.34 3.20
N PRO A 111 19.33 -10.66 2.04
CA PRO A 111 18.96 -10.02 0.78
C PRO A 111 17.52 -10.37 0.36
N LEU A 112 16.78 -9.35 -0.04
CA LEU A 112 15.54 -9.49 -0.78
C LEU A 112 15.82 -9.81 -2.24
N GLN A 113 14.98 -10.62 -2.88
CA GLN A 113 15.15 -11.06 -4.27
C GLN A 113 15.16 -9.89 -5.23
N GLU A 114 14.14 -9.01 -5.13
CA GLU A 114 14.03 -7.84 -5.98
C GLU A 114 13.22 -6.70 -5.31
N ARG A 115 13.18 -5.58 -5.98
CA ARG A 115 12.26 -4.50 -5.69
C ARG A 115 10.89 -4.81 -6.32
N VAL A 116 9.81 -4.68 -5.56
CA VAL A 116 8.43 -4.84 -6.02
C VAL A 116 7.71 -3.49 -5.95
N PRO A 117 7.72 -2.69 -7.03
CA PRO A 117 7.13 -1.36 -7.02
C PRO A 117 5.61 -1.41 -6.91
N GLY A 118 5.04 -0.58 -6.03
CA GLY A 118 3.59 -0.54 -5.82
C GLY A 118 2.79 -0.23 -7.09
N ILE A 119 3.30 0.65 -7.96
CA ILE A 119 2.64 0.95 -9.22
C ILE A 119 2.62 -0.26 -10.19
N GLU A 120 3.63 -1.13 -10.14
CA GLU A 120 3.69 -2.32 -10.98
C GLU A 120 2.79 -3.44 -10.44
N VAL A 121 2.64 -3.52 -9.11
CA VAL A 121 1.63 -4.40 -8.49
C VAL A 121 0.21 -3.92 -8.84
N MET A 122 -0.06 -2.61 -8.78
CA MET A 122 -1.34 -2.05 -9.22
C MET A 122 -1.61 -2.32 -10.70
N GLU A 123 -0.60 -2.18 -11.57
CA GLU A 123 -0.69 -2.51 -13.01
C GLU A 123 -1.02 -4.00 -13.22
N THR A 124 -0.40 -4.89 -12.45
CA THR A 124 -0.73 -6.32 -12.44
C THR A 124 -2.19 -6.57 -12.08
N CYS A 125 -2.69 -5.94 -11.02
CA CYS A 125 -4.09 -6.04 -10.62
C CYS A 125 -5.04 -5.53 -11.71
N LEU A 126 -4.71 -4.39 -12.35
CA LEU A 126 -5.52 -3.82 -13.43
C LEU A 126 -5.56 -4.73 -14.68
N ASN A 127 -4.44 -5.38 -15.02
CA ASN A 127 -4.42 -6.37 -16.11
C ASN A 127 -5.34 -7.57 -15.80
N ILE A 128 -5.28 -8.10 -14.57
CA ILE A 128 -6.16 -9.18 -14.13
C ILE A 128 -7.63 -8.72 -14.16
N ALA A 129 -7.88 -7.51 -13.65
CA ALA A 129 -9.23 -6.94 -13.61
C ALA A 129 -9.83 -6.78 -15.01
N ASP A 130 -9.04 -6.39 -16.01
CA ASP A 130 -9.50 -6.25 -17.40
C ASP A 130 -9.79 -7.61 -18.02
N LEU A 131 -8.88 -8.57 -17.87
CA LEU A 131 -9.03 -9.92 -18.41
C LEU A 131 -10.26 -10.65 -17.84
N GLU A 132 -10.54 -10.45 -16.55
CA GLU A 132 -11.62 -11.15 -15.83
C GLU A 132 -12.88 -10.30 -15.61
N ARG A 133 -12.94 -9.08 -16.21
CA ARG A 133 -14.09 -8.16 -16.12
C ARG A 133 -14.46 -7.84 -14.68
N LYS A 134 -13.46 -7.54 -13.85
CA LYS A 134 -13.59 -7.26 -12.43
C LYS A 134 -13.92 -5.81 -12.14
N LYS A 135 -14.40 -5.57 -10.91
CA LYS A 135 -14.73 -4.24 -10.39
C LYS A 135 -13.55 -3.62 -9.65
N VAL A 136 -13.24 -2.38 -9.97
CA VAL A 136 -12.14 -1.61 -9.36
C VAL A 136 -12.67 -0.34 -8.72
N PHE A 137 -12.30 -0.09 -7.47
CA PHE A 137 -12.59 1.16 -6.79
C PHE A 137 -11.31 1.97 -6.53
N LEU A 138 -11.27 3.22 -6.98
CA LEU A 138 -10.18 4.14 -6.68
C LEU A 138 -10.61 5.11 -5.58
N LEU A 139 -9.93 5.10 -4.45
CA LEU A 139 -10.17 5.97 -3.32
C LEU A 139 -8.93 6.83 -3.05
N GLY A 140 -8.93 8.10 -3.41
CA GLY A 140 -7.75 8.93 -3.18
C GLY A 140 -7.70 10.18 -4.04
N ALA A 141 -6.62 10.96 -3.88
CA ALA A 141 -6.39 12.22 -4.58
C ALA A 141 -7.56 13.23 -4.44
N THR A 142 -7.63 14.25 -5.29
CA THR A 142 -8.80 15.13 -5.42
C THR A 142 -9.80 14.54 -6.42
N SER A 143 -11.09 14.95 -6.37
CA SER A 143 -12.12 14.47 -7.30
C SER A 143 -11.68 14.57 -8.77
N PRO A 144 -11.19 15.73 -9.28
CA PRO A 144 -10.76 15.84 -10.67
C PRO A 144 -9.63 14.88 -11.03
N VAL A 145 -8.71 14.62 -10.09
CA VAL A 145 -7.53 13.77 -10.32
C VAL A 145 -7.94 12.30 -10.37
N VAL A 146 -8.72 11.82 -9.39
CA VAL A 146 -9.14 10.41 -9.34
C VAL A 146 -10.07 10.06 -10.50
N GLU A 147 -10.99 10.95 -10.88
CA GLU A 147 -11.85 10.77 -12.05
C GLU A 147 -11.05 10.73 -13.36
N LYS A 148 -10.04 11.60 -13.49
CA LYS A 148 -9.16 11.61 -14.65
C LYS A 148 -8.33 10.34 -14.73
N ALA A 149 -7.86 9.82 -13.57
CA ALA A 149 -7.17 8.54 -13.48
C ALA A 149 -8.09 7.40 -13.94
N ALA A 150 -9.32 7.34 -13.42
CA ALA A 150 -10.31 6.34 -13.82
C ALA A 150 -10.60 6.36 -15.33
N ARG A 151 -10.86 7.54 -15.92
CA ARG A 151 -11.06 7.67 -17.37
C ARG A 151 -9.87 7.16 -18.19
N ARG A 152 -8.63 7.35 -17.71
CA ARG A 152 -7.43 6.85 -18.40
C ARG A 152 -7.24 5.35 -18.23
N ILE A 153 -7.49 4.83 -17.04
CA ILE A 153 -7.51 3.39 -16.74
C ILE A 153 -8.56 2.72 -17.62
N GLN A 154 -9.79 3.24 -17.68
CA GLN A 154 -10.87 2.69 -18.49
C GLN A 154 -10.53 2.64 -19.99
N ARG A 155 -9.75 3.60 -20.51
CA ARG A 155 -9.29 3.58 -21.92
C ARG A 155 -8.24 2.52 -22.18
N GLN A 156 -7.38 2.24 -21.20
CA GLN A 156 -6.31 1.25 -21.29
C GLN A 156 -6.81 -0.16 -20.99
N TYR A 157 -7.81 -0.27 -20.13
CA TYR A 157 -8.41 -1.49 -19.63
C TYR A 157 -9.93 -1.41 -19.79
N PRO A 158 -10.44 -1.65 -21.01
CA PRO A 158 -11.83 -1.32 -21.38
C PRO A 158 -12.90 -2.20 -20.70
N HIS A 159 -12.52 -3.39 -20.18
CA HIS A 159 -13.47 -4.33 -19.58
C HIS A 159 -13.63 -4.19 -18.06
N ILE A 160 -12.85 -3.29 -17.42
CA ILE A 160 -12.99 -3.00 -15.99
C ILE A 160 -14.26 -2.19 -15.73
N ASP A 161 -15.05 -2.58 -14.72
CA ASP A 161 -16.04 -1.69 -14.11
C ASP A 161 -15.34 -0.86 -13.02
N ILE A 162 -15.34 0.48 -13.12
CA ILE A 162 -14.55 1.34 -12.25
C ILE A 162 -15.37 2.45 -11.62
N GLN A 163 -15.29 2.56 -10.28
CA GLN A 163 -15.83 3.68 -9.53
C GLN A 163 -14.74 4.40 -8.73
N THR A 164 -15.04 5.64 -8.32
CA THR A 164 -14.07 6.51 -7.65
C THR A 164 -14.68 7.30 -6.52
N HIS A 165 -13.83 7.62 -5.54
CA HIS A 165 -14.09 8.67 -4.56
C HIS A 165 -12.80 9.41 -4.21
N HIS A 166 -12.88 10.70 -3.88
CA HIS A 166 -11.71 11.48 -3.46
C HIS A 166 -11.17 11.04 -2.07
N GLY A 167 -9.89 11.31 -1.79
CA GLY A 167 -9.24 10.89 -0.55
C GLY A 167 -9.30 11.88 0.62
N PHE A 168 -10.01 13.01 0.46
CA PHE A 168 -10.19 14.04 1.50
C PHE A 168 -11.43 13.73 2.35
N ILE A 169 -11.38 12.59 3.03
CA ILE A 169 -12.45 12.04 3.87
C ILE A 169 -11.90 11.70 5.26
N ASP A 170 -12.77 11.51 6.23
CA ASP A 170 -12.42 10.78 7.45
C ASP A 170 -12.31 9.28 7.16
N ILE A 171 -11.46 8.56 7.88
CA ILE A 171 -11.32 7.10 7.70
C ILE A 171 -12.58 6.33 8.14
N THR A 172 -13.44 6.96 8.91
CA THR A 172 -14.70 6.42 9.44
C THR A 172 -15.94 6.93 8.70
N ASP A 173 -15.76 7.63 7.56
CA ASP A 173 -16.87 8.18 6.78
C ASP A 173 -17.78 7.07 6.23
N GLN A 174 -18.95 6.92 6.86
CA GLN A 174 -19.91 5.85 6.56
C GLN A 174 -20.47 5.94 5.13
N ASN A 175 -20.65 7.14 4.59
CA ASN A 175 -21.18 7.29 3.23
C ASN A 175 -20.19 6.69 2.21
N VAL A 176 -18.88 6.91 2.43
CA VAL A 176 -17.84 6.35 1.55
C VAL A 176 -17.75 4.83 1.72
N ILE A 177 -17.82 4.34 2.95
CA ILE A 177 -17.81 2.90 3.24
C ILE A 177 -18.99 2.21 2.57
N GLU A 178 -20.20 2.78 2.68
CA GLU A 178 -21.40 2.27 2.03
C GLU A 178 -21.29 2.32 0.51
N GLN A 179 -20.79 3.40 -0.07
CA GLN A 179 -20.54 3.49 -1.51
C GLN A 179 -19.61 2.37 -2.01
N VAL A 180 -18.50 2.12 -1.31
CA VAL A 180 -17.56 1.05 -1.68
C VAL A 180 -18.22 -0.31 -1.53
N ARG A 181 -18.94 -0.55 -0.41
CA ARG A 181 -19.64 -1.81 -0.15
C ARG A 181 -20.73 -2.10 -1.20
N ASP A 182 -21.54 -1.10 -1.53
CA ASP A 182 -22.66 -1.26 -2.48
C ASP A 182 -22.16 -1.50 -3.90
N PHE A 183 -21.01 -0.93 -4.25
CA PHE A 183 -20.33 -1.24 -5.50
C PHE A 183 -19.76 -2.68 -5.50
N ASN A 184 -19.40 -3.23 -4.34
CA ASN A 184 -18.83 -4.55 -4.15
C ASN A 184 -17.62 -4.82 -5.07
N PRO A 185 -16.49 -4.08 -4.88
CA PRO A 185 -15.32 -4.18 -5.75
C PRO A 185 -14.48 -5.43 -5.47
N ASP A 186 -13.88 -5.98 -6.52
CA ASP A 186 -12.82 -7.01 -6.41
C ASP A 186 -11.48 -6.38 -5.98
N PHE A 187 -11.24 -5.12 -6.39
CA PHE A 187 -10.01 -4.37 -6.08
C PHE A 187 -10.33 -2.99 -5.53
N VAL A 188 -9.69 -2.61 -4.40
CA VAL A 188 -9.75 -1.26 -3.83
C VAL A 188 -8.33 -0.69 -3.75
N PHE A 189 -8.06 0.37 -4.51
CA PHE A 189 -6.80 1.09 -4.47
C PHE A 189 -6.94 2.39 -3.70
N VAL A 190 -6.21 2.50 -2.57
CA VAL A 190 -6.30 3.65 -1.67
C VAL A 190 -5.09 4.55 -1.82
N GLY A 191 -5.29 5.74 -2.37
CA GLY A 191 -4.26 6.75 -2.66
C GLY A 191 -4.35 7.98 -1.77
N MET A 192 -4.38 7.80 -0.44
CA MET A 192 -4.43 8.90 0.53
C MET A 192 -3.05 9.26 1.11
N GLY A 193 -2.04 8.46 0.80
CA GLY A 193 -0.72 8.50 1.44
C GLY A 193 -0.70 7.83 2.81
N TYR A 194 0.51 7.39 3.23
CA TYR A 194 0.67 6.80 4.55
C TYR A 194 0.61 7.90 5.64
N PRO A 195 0.16 7.63 6.86
CA PRO A 195 -0.42 6.37 7.33
C PRO A 195 -1.90 6.21 6.98
N LYS A 196 -2.57 7.23 6.42
CA LYS A 196 -4.02 7.32 6.28
C LYS A 196 -4.61 6.21 5.40
N GLN A 197 -3.92 5.83 4.32
CA GLN A 197 -4.39 4.78 3.42
C GLN A 197 -4.40 3.40 4.10
N GLU A 198 -3.36 3.04 4.85
CA GLU A 198 -3.32 1.78 5.59
C GLU A 198 -4.32 1.80 6.76
N GLN A 199 -4.48 2.94 7.43
CA GLN A 199 -5.48 3.13 8.48
C GLN A 199 -6.90 2.91 7.94
N TRP A 200 -7.22 3.50 6.77
CA TRP A 200 -8.52 3.31 6.15
C TRP A 200 -8.78 1.84 5.80
N ILE A 201 -7.81 1.17 5.17
CA ILE A 201 -7.92 -0.25 4.83
C ILE A 201 -8.13 -1.08 6.09
N GLN A 202 -7.27 -0.94 7.09
CA GLN A 202 -7.33 -1.74 8.31
C GLN A 202 -8.63 -1.49 9.09
N HIS A 203 -9.12 -0.26 9.12
CA HIS A 203 -10.35 0.08 9.83
C HIS A 203 -11.58 -0.50 9.15
N ASN A 204 -11.62 -0.49 7.80
CA ASN A 204 -12.83 -0.76 7.05
C ASN A 204 -12.88 -2.12 6.35
N ARG A 205 -11.77 -2.86 6.25
CA ARG A 205 -11.71 -4.12 5.50
C ARG A 205 -12.73 -5.18 5.94
N HIS A 206 -13.19 -5.14 7.18
CA HIS A 206 -14.19 -6.07 7.71
C HIS A 206 -15.60 -5.85 7.15
N HIS A 207 -15.85 -4.73 6.45
CA HIS A 207 -17.12 -4.44 5.77
C HIS A 207 -17.21 -5.07 4.38
N PHE A 208 -16.12 -5.68 3.88
CA PHE A 208 -16.02 -6.20 2.54
C PHE A 208 -15.64 -7.69 2.57
N ASP A 209 -16.15 -8.44 1.61
CA ASP A 209 -15.83 -9.85 1.42
C ASP A 209 -15.02 -10.01 0.12
N HIS A 210 -13.99 -10.87 0.14
CA HIS A 210 -13.19 -11.24 -1.05
C HIS A 210 -12.69 -10.04 -1.88
N THR A 211 -12.17 -9.02 -1.22
CA THR A 211 -11.66 -7.79 -1.87
C THR A 211 -10.16 -7.67 -1.67
N LEU A 212 -9.39 -7.44 -2.75
CA LEU A 212 -7.99 -7.07 -2.66
C LEU A 212 -7.89 -5.56 -2.39
N MET A 213 -7.24 -5.19 -1.29
CA MET A 213 -7.05 -3.80 -0.86
C MET A 213 -5.57 -3.45 -0.82
N MET A 214 -5.21 -2.33 -1.43
CA MET A 214 -3.82 -1.92 -1.53
C MET A 214 -3.66 -0.41 -1.38
N GLY A 215 -2.72 0.02 -0.51
CA GLY A 215 -2.27 1.40 -0.45
C GLY A 215 -1.37 1.72 -1.65
N VAL A 216 -1.79 2.66 -2.50
CA VAL A 216 -1.10 2.98 -3.76
C VAL A 216 -0.45 4.37 -3.77
N GLY A 217 -0.66 5.16 -2.72
CA GLY A 217 -0.06 6.51 -2.60
C GLY A 217 -0.28 7.35 -3.84
N GLY A 218 0.81 7.87 -4.41
CA GLY A 218 0.76 8.75 -5.59
C GLY A 218 0.62 8.02 -6.94
N SER A 219 0.23 6.75 -6.98
CA SER A 219 -0.01 6.07 -8.26
C SER A 219 -1.24 6.62 -8.97
N ILE A 220 -2.27 7.06 -8.24
CA ILE A 220 -3.45 7.73 -8.82
C ILE A 220 -3.03 9.00 -9.57
N ASP A 221 -2.11 9.82 -9.01
CA ASP A 221 -1.59 11.02 -9.69
C ASP A 221 -0.83 10.68 -10.98
N VAL A 222 -0.14 9.54 -11.01
CA VAL A 222 0.56 9.06 -12.21
C VAL A 222 -0.46 8.61 -13.27
N TYR A 223 -1.46 7.82 -12.90
CA TYR A 223 -2.50 7.39 -13.84
C TYR A 223 -3.34 8.57 -14.36
N SER A 224 -3.59 9.58 -13.54
CA SER A 224 -4.26 10.82 -14.01
C SER A 224 -3.40 11.62 -14.98
N GLY A 225 -2.06 11.42 -14.97
CA GLY A 225 -1.08 12.18 -15.74
C GLY A 225 -0.76 13.57 -15.17
N GLU A 226 -1.23 13.88 -13.93
CA GLU A 226 -0.81 15.08 -13.21
C GLU A 226 0.67 14.98 -12.81
N VAL A 227 1.13 13.78 -12.48
CA VAL A 227 2.54 13.48 -12.21
C VAL A 227 3.08 12.58 -13.32
N LYS A 228 4.12 13.05 -14.00
CA LYS A 228 4.81 12.23 -15.01
C LYS A 228 5.59 11.11 -14.31
N ARG A 229 5.43 9.88 -14.79
CA ARG A 229 6.33 8.77 -14.40
C ARG A 229 7.76 9.15 -14.78
N ALA A 230 8.73 8.79 -13.96
CA ALA A 230 10.13 9.06 -14.26
C ALA A 230 10.52 8.47 -15.64
N PRO A 231 11.34 9.16 -16.45
CA PRO A 231 11.85 8.62 -17.72
C PRO A 231 12.52 7.26 -17.53
N TYR A 232 12.55 6.45 -18.58
CA TYR A 232 13.10 5.09 -18.53
C TYR A 232 14.51 5.03 -17.90
N VAL A 233 15.39 5.96 -18.25
CA VAL A 233 16.76 6.02 -17.72
C VAL A 233 16.76 6.12 -16.17
N TRP A 234 15.95 7.00 -15.60
CA TRP A 234 15.83 7.15 -14.14
C TRP A 234 15.27 5.89 -13.47
N ARG A 235 14.32 5.22 -14.14
CA ARG A 235 13.75 3.97 -13.66
C ARG A 235 14.75 2.82 -13.73
N ALA A 236 15.47 2.69 -14.85
CA ALA A 236 16.52 1.68 -15.05
C ALA A 236 17.69 1.84 -14.05
N MET A 237 18.01 3.09 -13.69
CA MET A 237 19.00 3.39 -12.65
C MET A 237 18.45 3.29 -11.23
N ASN A 238 17.16 2.95 -11.08
CA ASN A 238 16.49 2.90 -9.78
C ASN A 238 16.46 4.23 -9.02
N LEU A 239 16.46 5.35 -9.74
CA LEU A 239 16.45 6.73 -9.22
C LEU A 239 15.10 7.44 -9.40
N GLU A 240 14.01 6.70 -9.62
CA GLU A 240 12.66 7.27 -9.76
C GLU A 240 12.28 8.16 -8.56
N TRP A 241 12.64 7.77 -7.35
CA TRP A 241 12.42 8.55 -6.13
C TRP A 241 13.12 9.91 -6.17
N ALA A 242 14.36 9.96 -6.70
CA ALA A 242 15.14 11.20 -6.84
C ALA A 242 14.51 12.12 -7.90
N TYR A 243 14.11 11.57 -9.05
CA TYR A 243 13.39 12.31 -10.08
C TYR A 243 12.11 12.95 -9.53
N ARG A 244 11.28 12.16 -8.81
CA ARG A 244 10.05 12.66 -8.19
C ARG A 244 10.31 13.72 -7.12
N ALA A 245 11.41 13.61 -6.37
CA ALA A 245 11.76 14.60 -5.37
C ALA A 245 12.26 15.92 -5.99
N LEU A 246 12.94 15.86 -7.13
CA LEU A 246 13.40 17.03 -7.87
C LEU A 246 12.28 17.75 -8.63
N THR A 247 11.28 17.01 -9.09
CA THR A 247 10.16 17.55 -9.89
C THR A 247 8.97 18.00 -9.03
N ASP A 248 8.88 17.55 -7.78
CA ASP A 248 7.80 17.90 -6.86
C ASP A 248 8.36 18.53 -5.58
N MET A 249 8.33 19.87 -5.53
CA MET A 249 8.80 20.67 -4.37
C MET A 249 8.15 20.22 -3.05
N LYS A 250 6.90 19.73 -3.06
CA LYS A 250 6.22 19.22 -1.87
C LYS A 250 6.85 17.95 -1.31
N ARG A 251 7.69 17.27 -2.10
CA ARG A 251 8.38 16.03 -1.70
C ARG A 251 9.81 16.22 -1.22
N ILE A 252 10.39 17.42 -1.40
CA ILE A 252 11.78 17.70 -0.96
C ILE A 252 11.96 17.43 0.54
N HIS A 253 10.98 17.78 1.37
CA HIS A 253 11.07 17.53 2.81
C HIS A 253 11.12 16.03 3.17
N ARG A 254 10.63 15.15 2.28
CA ARG A 254 10.70 13.70 2.46
C ARG A 254 12.11 13.15 2.34
N LEU A 255 12.98 13.85 1.59
CA LEU A 255 14.40 13.48 1.46
C LEU A 255 15.12 13.50 2.82
N LYS A 256 14.68 14.34 3.78
CA LYS A 256 15.23 14.40 5.14
C LYS A 256 15.03 13.10 5.94
N ARG A 257 14.09 12.24 5.53
CA ARG A 257 13.82 10.95 6.19
C ARG A 257 14.76 9.85 5.73
N ILE A 258 15.33 9.95 4.52
CA ILE A 258 16.26 8.95 3.97
C ILE A 258 17.52 8.80 4.84
N PRO A 259 18.23 9.85 5.27
CA PRO A 259 19.35 9.70 6.18
C PRO A 259 18.98 9.03 7.50
N LYS A 260 17.82 9.37 8.07
CA LYS A 260 17.34 8.75 9.32
C LYS A 260 17.07 7.26 9.14
N PHE A 261 16.48 6.86 8.02
CA PHE A 261 16.30 5.45 7.67
C PHE A 261 17.65 4.71 7.57
N VAL A 262 18.63 5.29 6.88
CA VAL A 262 19.97 4.71 6.74
C VAL A 262 20.63 4.52 8.11
N VAL A 263 20.59 5.53 8.97
CA VAL A 263 21.10 5.43 10.36
C VAL A 263 20.38 4.32 11.12
N GLY A 264 19.05 4.18 10.98
CA GLY A 264 18.27 3.11 11.59
C GLY A 264 18.73 1.71 11.17
N VAL A 265 19.00 1.51 9.87
CA VAL A 265 19.51 0.25 9.32
C VAL A 265 20.90 -0.10 9.90
N TYR A 266 21.80 0.88 9.99
CA TYR A 266 23.13 0.66 10.59
C TYR A 266 23.04 0.39 12.09
N LYS A 267 22.14 1.06 12.82
CA LYS A 267 21.88 0.75 14.23
C LYS A 267 21.41 -0.70 14.38
N GLN A 268 20.44 -1.16 13.58
CA GLN A 268 20.01 -2.55 13.59
C GLN A 268 21.17 -3.50 13.35
N LYS A 269 22.03 -3.22 12.36
CA LYS A 269 23.18 -4.09 12.01
C LYS A 269 24.18 -4.25 13.14
N TYR A 270 24.47 -3.18 13.88
CA TYR A 270 25.57 -3.16 14.82
C TYR A 270 25.16 -3.18 16.29
N LEU A 271 23.92 -2.78 16.62
CA LEU A 271 23.43 -2.67 18.00
C LEU A 271 22.40 -3.75 18.38
N SER A 272 21.84 -4.49 17.42
CA SER A 272 20.87 -5.58 17.68
C SER A 272 21.57 -6.96 17.64
N LYS A 273 22.80 -7.02 18.18
CA LYS A 273 23.52 -8.29 18.40
C LYS A 273 23.25 -8.77 19.81
#